data_cb7db59eb53ec23908bd676c2984f648
#
_entry.id   cb7db59eb53ec23908bd676c2984f648
#
_cell.length_a   1.000
_cell.length_b   1.000
_cell.length_c   1.000
_cell.angle_alpha   90.00
_cell.angle_beta   90.00
_cell.angle_gamma   90.00
#
_symmetry.space_group_name_H-M   'P 1'
#
loop_
_entity.id
_entity.type
_entity.pdbx_description
1 polymer ?
#
loop_
_entity_poly.entity_id
_entity_poly.type
_entity_poly.pdbx_seq_one_letter_code
_entity_poly.pdbx_strand_id
1 'polypeptide(L)'
;TPRQAFFDCLHRSPPALFEAALWICAEHDARVQPHQVLQELAQWQPLMRSGLPMLPAAELGQPLLRRMNDLGFAQDDHIPLRPQAALLDKVLQRRRGQPLALGLLALELARRLEIPLAGVNFPGHFLLRVPGADHLLDPCGGRRLYPNDCRELLHRQYGAEMKLRAEHLHSADPAQMLQRLSRNLRQLHLANDDHLAALVDAERVLELGNANVADYLARASLYQHLDCPNAERFDLE
;
A
#
# COMPACT_ATOMS: atom_id res chain seq x y z
N THR A 1 -2.60 -19.96 10.03
CA THR A 1 -3.42 -19.32 8.99
C THR A 1 -2.65 -18.15 8.38
N PRO A 2 -2.94 -17.73 7.13
CA PRO A 2 -2.35 -16.53 6.54
C PRO A 2 -2.54 -15.27 7.41
N ARG A 3 -3.74 -15.09 8.01
CA ARG A 3 -4.05 -13.99 8.92
C ARG A 3 -3.14 -13.96 10.15
N GLN A 4 -2.88 -15.11 10.78
CA GLN A 4 -1.97 -15.19 11.90
C GLN A 4 -0.55 -14.80 11.48
N ALA A 5 -0.06 -15.34 10.36
CA ALA A 5 1.27 -15.01 9.83
C ALA A 5 1.41 -13.52 9.46
N PHE A 6 0.34 -12.90 8.97
CA PHE A 6 0.27 -11.46 8.75
C PHE A 6 0.55 -10.67 10.04
N PHE A 7 -0.15 -10.99 11.13
CA PHE A 7 0.07 -10.32 12.42
C PHE A 7 1.44 -10.65 13.02
N ASP A 8 1.94 -11.87 12.87
CA ASP A 8 3.29 -12.25 13.31
C ASP A 8 4.36 -11.39 12.62
N CYS A 9 4.18 -11.05 11.34
CA CYS A 9 5.06 -10.12 10.63
C CYS A 9 5.05 -8.71 11.22
N LEU A 10 3.90 -8.21 11.65
CA LEU A 10 3.76 -6.89 12.27
C LEU A 10 4.39 -6.81 13.67
N HIS A 11 4.41 -7.93 14.39
CA HIS A 11 5.01 -8.01 15.73
C HIS A 11 6.53 -8.20 15.72
N ARG A 12 7.16 -8.37 14.56
CA ARG A 12 8.63 -8.42 14.45
C ARG A 12 9.24 -7.04 14.72
N SER A 13 10.49 -7.02 15.10
CA SER A 13 11.27 -5.80 15.29
C SER A 13 12.52 -5.81 14.41
N PRO A 14 12.59 -5.03 13.34
CA PRO A 14 11.51 -4.20 12.79
C PRO A 14 10.38 -5.02 12.14
N PRO A 15 9.18 -4.44 12.01
CA PRO A 15 8.06 -5.10 11.33
C PRO A 15 8.38 -5.47 9.88
N ALA A 16 7.95 -6.66 9.45
CA ALA A 16 8.17 -7.16 8.10
C ALA A 16 7.01 -6.73 7.17
N LEU A 17 6.97 -5.45 6.83
CA LEU A 17 5.87 -4.80 6.10
C LEU A 17 5.51 -5.50 4.78
N PHE A 18 6.49 -5.74 3.91
CA PHE A 18 6.25 -6.33 2.61
C PHE A 18 5.81 -7.80 2.71
N GLU A 19 6.43 -8.57 3.63
CA GLU A 19 6.01 -9.95 3.89
C GLU A 19 4.58 -10.00 4.42
N ALA A 20 4.19 -9.10 5.34
CA ALA A 20 2.82 -8.98 5.81
C ALA A 20 1.84 -8.73 4.65
N ALA A 21 2.18 -7.84 3.73
CA ALA A 21 1.35 -7.59 2.55
C ALA A 21 1.26 -8.82 1.61
N LEU A 22 2.28 -9.67 1.55
CA LEU A 22 2.21 -10.94 0.82
C LEU A 22 1.30 -11.97 1.52
N TRP A 23 1.22 -11.96 2.85
CA TRP A 23 0.26 -12.79 3.57
C TRP A 23 -1.18 -12.35 3.31
N ILE A 24 -1.44 -11.06 3.02
CA ILE A 24 -2.73 -10.61 2.50
C ILE A 24 -3.03 -11.28 1.15
N CYS A 25 -2.05 -11.36 0.25
CA CYS A 25 -2.23 -12.07 -1.02
C CYS A 25 -2.60 -13.55 -0.81
N ALA A 26 -1.95 -14.22 0.17
CA ALA A 26 -2.23 -15.61 0.50
C ALA A 26 -3.60 -15.84 1.15
N GLU A 27 -4.24 -14.82 1.72
CA GLU A 27 -5.65 -14.91 2.16
C GLU A 27 -6.62 -15.01 0.99
N HIS A 28 -6.30 -14.34 -0.13
CA HIS A 28 -7.14 -14.33 -1.34
C HIS A 28 -6.80 -15.45 -2.33
N ASP A 29 -5.58 -15.96 -2.30
CA ASP A 29 -5.15 -17.07 -3.16
C ASP A 29 -4.20 -18.00 -2.39
N ALA A 30 -4.69 -19.16 -1.97
CA ALA A 30 -3.94 -20.14 -1.20
C ALA A 30 -2.70 -20.71 -1.93
N ARG A 31 -2.57 -20.46 -3.24
CA ARG A 31 -1.39 -20.84 -4.03
C ARG A 31 -0.22 -19.87 -3.86
N VAL A 32 -0.49 -18.66 -3.34
CA VAL A 32 0.56 -17.68 -3.07
C VAL A 32 1.40 -18.14 -1.89
N GLN A 33 2.69 -18.25 -2.10
CA GLN A 33 3.68 -18.58 -1.08
C GLN A 33 4.58 -17.37 -0.83
N PRO A 34 4.37 -16.61 0.25
CA PRO A 34 5.12 -15.38 0.54
C PRO A 34 6.63 -15.53 0.46
N HIS A 35 7.17 -16.64 0.98
CA HIS A 35 8.61 -16.89 0.94
C HIS A 35 9.18 -17.04 -0.48
N GLN A 36 8.41 -17.65 -1.41
CA GLN A 36 8.85 -17.75 -2.81
C GLN A 36 8.86 -16.37 -3.47
N VAL A 37 7.83 -15.57 -3.24
CA VAL A 37 7.76 -14.19 -3.77
C VAL A 37 8.91 -13.34 -3.23
N LEU A 38 9.28 -13.50 -1.95
CA LEU A 38 10.44 -12.82 -1.36
C LEU A 38 11.77 -13.27 -1.99
N GLN A 39 11.90 -14.54 -2.37
CA GLN A 39 13.06 -15.06 -3.11
C GLN A 39 13.11 -14.51 -4.53
N GLU A 40 11.98 -14.45 -5.25
CA GLU A 40 11.89 -13.81 -6.55
C GLU A 40 12.27 -12.32 -6.46
N LEU A 41 11.78 -11.62 -5.46
CA LEU A 41 12.16 -10.23 -5.23
C LEU A 41 13.66 -10.04 -4.98
N ALA A 42 14.32 -11.01 -4.36
CA ALA A 42 15.78 -10.95 -4.14
C ALA A 42 16.56 -10.91 -5.47
N GLN A 43 16.03 -11.50 -6.55
CA GLN A 43 16.66 -11.46 -7.87
C GLN A 43 16.64 -10.05 -8.49
N TRP A 44 15.71 -9.20 -8.07
CA TRP A 44 15.63 -7.83 -8.53
C TRP A 44 16.68 -6.91 -7.89
N GLN A 45 17.22 -7.28 -6.73
CA GLN A 45 18.15 -6.44 -5.98
C GLN A 45 19.43 -6.10 -6.78
N PRO A 46 20.12 -7.04 -7.46
CA PRO A 46 21.27 -6.71 -8.30
C PRO A 46 20.90 -5.82 -9.49
N LEU A 47 19.76 -6.07 -10.12
CA LEU A 47 19.25 -5.27 -11.25
C LEU A 47 18.94 -3.83 -10.83
N MET A 48 18.38 -3.66 -9.65
CA MET A 48 18.13 -2.34 -9.07
C MET A 48 19.45 -1.63 -8.80
N ARG A 49 20.37 -2.28 -8.09
CA ARG A 49 21.66 -1.70 -7.70
C ARG A 49 22.49 -1.26 -8.90
N SER A 50 22.56 -2.06 -9.95
CA SER A 50 23.37 -1.76 -11.14
C SER A 50 22.90 -0.53 -11.93
N GLY A 51 21.66 -0.11 -11.77
CA GLY A 51 21.09 1.07 -12.44
C GLY A 51 21.04 2.33 -11.56
N LEU A 52 21.54 2.26 -10.31
CA LEU A 52 21.58 3.42 -9.42
C LEU A 52 22.86 4.24 -9.66
N PRO A 53 22.77 5.58 -9.57
CA PRO A 53 23.96 6.44 -9.64
C PRO A 53 24.84 6.28 -8.40
N MET A 54 26.10 6.65 -8.53
CA MET A 54 27.08 6.69 -7.43
C MET A 54 26.83 7.92 -6.55
N LEU A 55 25.80 7.85 -5.71
CA LEU A 55 25.38 8.91 -4.79
C LEU A 55 25.28 8.36 -3.36
N PRO A 56 25.33 9.23 -2.34
CA PRO A 56 25.01 8.84 -0.97
C PRO A 56 23.62 8.20 -0.87
N ALA A 57 23.45 7.25 0.04
CA ALA A 57 22.18 6.53 0.20
C ALA A 57 20.98 7.46 0.41
N ALA A 58 21.17 8.58 1.11
CA ALA A 58 20.13 9.59 1.34
C ALA A 58 19.63 10.29 0.07
N GLU A 59 20.38 10.21 -1.03
CA GLU A 59 20.01 10.81 -2.32
C GLU A 59 19.43 9.79 -3.32
N LEU A 60 19.40 8.50 -2.96
CA LEU A 60 19.01 7.42 -3.84
C LEU A 60 17.50 7.14 -3.87
N GLY A 61 16.69 7.80 -3.05
CA GLY A 61 15.23 7.57 -3.01
C GLY A 61 14.54 7.82 -4.35
N GLN A 62 14.76 8.98 -4.97
CA GLN A 62 14.22 9.28 -6.30
C GLN A 62 14.85 8.43 -7.41
N PRO A 63 16.18 8.23 -7.48
CA PRO A 63 16.80 7.32 -8.43
C PRO A 63 16.25 5.90 -8.37
N LEU A 64 15.94 5.37 -7.18
CA LEU A 64 15.32 4.06 -7.01
C LEU A 64 13.96 3.98 -7.71
N LEU A 65 13.10 4.98 -7.51
CA LEU A 65 11.76 5.02 -8.12
C LEU A 65 11.84 5.16 -9.65
N ARG A 66 12.77 5.95 -10.15
CA ARG A 66 13.03 6.05 -11.59
C ARG A 66 13.52 4.71 -12.14
N ARG A 67 14.44 4.05 -11.44
CA ARG A 67 14.92 2.73 -11.83
C ARG A 67 13.81 1.68 -11.86
N MET A 68 12.89 1.70 -10.89
CA MET A 68 11.69 0.85 -10.92
C MET A 68 10.88 1.11 -12.19
N ASN A 69 10.65 2.36 -12.54
CA ASN A 69 9.94 2.74 -13.76
C ASN A 69 10.67 2.27 -15.03
N ASP A 70 11.99 2.39 -15.10
CA ASP A 70 12.81 1.92 -16.23
C ASP A 70 12.74 0.41 -16.39
N LEU A 71 12.58 -0.32 -15.28
CA LEU A 71 12.36 -1.77 -15.26
C LEU A 71 10.89 -2.16 -15.53
N GLY A 72 10.05 -1.19 -15.85
CA GLY A 72 8.68 -1.39 -16.30
C GLY A 72 7.62 -1.33 -15.21
N PHE A 73 7.99 -1.05 -13.93
CA PHE A 73 6.99 -0.86 -12.87
C PHE A 73 6.28 0.48 -13.05
N ALA A 74 4.99 0.43 -13.29
CA ALA A 74 4.18 1.61 -13.53
C ALA A 74 2.78 1.48 -12.92
N GLN A 75 2.08 2.60 -12.84
CA GLN A 75 0.69 2.61 -12.40
C GLN A 75 -0.17 1.74 -13.33
N ASP A 76 -1.10 1.00 -12.73
CA ASP A 76 -2.09 0.23 -13.47
C ASP A 76 -3.13 1.19 -14.05
N ASP A 77 -3.27 1.22 -15.35
CA ASP A 77 -4.19 2.07 -16.11
C ASP A 77 -5.46 1.33 -16.58
N HIS A 78 -5.63 0.07 -16.17
CA HIS A 78 -6.81 -0.71 -16.49
C HIS A 78 -8.06 -0.11 -15.86
N ILE A 79 -9.13 0.06 -16.65
CA ILE A 79 -10.41 0.60 -16.18
C ILE A 79 -11.51 -0.42 -16.46
N PRO A 80 -12.29 -0.82 -15.44
CA PRO A 80 -12.12 -0.53 -14.01
C PRO A 80 -10.90 -1.23 -13.41
N LEU A 81 -10.31 -0.63 -12.38
CA LEU A 81 -9.21 -1.26 -11.64
C LEU A 81 -9.67 -2.59 -11.02
N ARG A 82 -8.76 -3.56 -11.00
CA ARG A 82 -8.98 -4.89 -10.43
C ARG A 82 -8.13 -5.12 -9.18
N PRO A 83 -8.50 -6.08 -8.31
CA PRO A 83 -7.75 -6.39 -7.09
C PRO A 83 -6.26 -6.68 -7.33
N GLN A 84 -5.91 -7.24 -8.50
CA GLN A 84 -4.52 -7.50 -8.90
C GLN A 84 -3.64 -6.23 -8.98
N ALA A 85 -4.23 -5.02 -9.01
CA ALA A 85 -3.49 -3.77 -8.94
C ALA A 85 -3.00 -3.44 -7.52
N ALA A 86 -3.53 -4.12 -6.49
CA ALA A 86 -3.18 -3.94 -5.08
C ALA A 86 -2.58 -5.20 -4.44
N LEU A 87 -2.72 -6.38 -5.04
CA LEU A 87 -2.11 -7.63 -4.58
C LEU A 87 -0.64 -7.69 -5.01
N LEU A 88 0.29 -7.66 -4.05
CA LEU A 88 1.72 -7.45 -4.31
C LEU A 88 2.38 -8.55 -5.13
N ASP A 89 1.95 -9.81 -5.00
CA ASP A 89 2.40 -10.90 -5.87
C ASP A 89 2.05 -10.63 -7.35
N LYS A 90 0.84 -10.14 -7.62
CA LYS A 90 0.37 -9.78 -8.96
C LYS A 90 1.07 -8.52 -9.49
N VAL A 91 1.28 -7.53 -8.60
CA VAL A 91 2.02 -6.30 -8.96
C VAL A 91 3.45 -6.63 -9.36
N LEU A 92 4.13 -7.52 -8.63
CA LEU A 92 5.49 -7.95 -8.96
C LEU A 92 5.54 -8.67 -10.32
N GLN A 93 4.60 -9.58 -10.58
CA GLN A 93 4.52 -10.35 -11.83
C GLN A 93 4.18 -9.46 -13.04
N ARG A 94 3.19 -8.58 -12.88
CA ARG A 94 2.66 -7.74 -13.97
C ARG A 94 3.43 -6.43 -14.17
N ARG A 95 4.20 -6.01 -13.16
CA ARG A 95 4.84 -4.69 -13.06
C ARG A 95 3.85 -3.52 -13.18
N ARG A 96 2.61 -3.76 -12.80
CA ARG A 96 1.51 -2.78 -12.80
C ARG A 96 0.81 -2.84 -11.47
N GLY A 97 0.61 -1.67 -10.84
CA GLY A 97 -0.05 -1.59 -9.54
C GLY A 97 -0.59 -0.21 -9.20
N GLN A 98 -1.39 -0.15 -8.15
CA GLN A 98 -1.77 1.11 -7.53
C GLN A 98 -0.55 1.80 -6.89
N PRO A 99 -0.56 3.14 -6.73
CA PRO A 99 0.54 3.88 -6.09
C PRO A 99 0.97 3.31 -4.74
N LEU A 100 0.01 2.90 -3.88
CA LEU A 100 0.33 2.27 -2.59
C LEU A 100 1.10 0.96 -2.78
N ALA A 101 0.66 0.08 -3.66
CA ALA A 101 1.33 -1.21 -3.88
C ALA A 101 2.74 -1.04 -4.45
N LEU A 102 2.92 -0.11 -5.40
CA LEU A 102 4.25 0.28 -5.92
C LEU A 102 5.11 0.91 -4.83
N GLY A 103 4.52 1.72 -3.96
CA GLY A 103 5.20 2.32 -2.82
C GLY A 103 5.68 1.27 -1.80
N LEU A 104 4.87 0.26 -1.48
CA LEU A 104 5.27 -0.83 -0.59
C LEU A 104 6.42 -1.66 -1.19
N LEU A 105 6.39 -1.90 -2.50
CA LEU A 105 7.49 -2.54 -3.22
C LEU A 105 8.76 -1.68 -3.17
N ALA A 106 8.64 -0.37 -3.38
CA ALA A 106 9.75 0.57 -3.29
C ALA A 106 10.38 0.60 -1.89
N LEU A 107 9.55 0.58 -0.84
CA LEU A 107 10.03 0.53 0.55
C LEU A 107 10.82 -0.75 0.84
N GLU A 108 10.37 -1.89 0.35
CA GLU A 108 11.11 -3.15 0.52
C GLU A 108 12.42 -3.16 -0.25
N LEU A 109 12.45 -2.69 -1.49
CA LEU A 109 13.67 -2.55 -2.28
C LEU A 109 14.65 -1.56 -1.64
N ALA A 110 14.14 -0.42 -1.17
CA ALA A 110 14.93 0.57 -0.43
C ALA A 110 15.57 -0.04 0.83
N ARG A 111 14.78 -0.78 1.63
CA ARG A 111 15.27 -1.47 2.82
C ARG A 111 16.41 -2.45 2.48
N ARG A 112 16.25 -3.24 1.43
CA ARG A 112 17.27 -4.21 0.97
C ARG A 112 18.54 -3.55 0.44
N LEU A 113 18.42 -2.35 -0.08
CA LEU A 113 19.54 -1.55 -0.62
C LEU A 113 20.09 -0.52 0.38
N GLU A 114 19.55 -0.53 1.62
CA GLU A 114 19.93 0.41 2.69
C GLU A 114 19.71 1.88 2.31
N ILE A 115 18.66 2.15 1.51
CA ILE A 115 18.23 3.48 1.09
C ILE A 115 17.17 3.97 2.09
N PRO A 116 17.37 5.11 2.75
CA PRO A 116 16.40 5.66 3.69
C PRO A 116 15.16 6.16 2.94
N LEU A 117 14.03 5.50 3.16
CA LEU A 117 12.73 5.83 2.54
C LEU A 117 11.61 5.48 3.50
N ALA A 118 10.60 6.33 3.61
CA ALA A 118 9.43 6.13 4.45
C ALA A 118 8.14 6.34 3.66
N GLY A 119 7.07 5.62 4.03
CA GLY A 119 5.75 5.80 3.48
C GLY A 119 4.99 6.96 4.14
N VAL A 120 4.17 7.66 3.39
CA VAL A 120 3.30 8.74 3.86
C VAL A 120 1.87 8.48 3.40
N ASN A 121 0.96 8.28 4.35
CA ASN A 121 -0.48 8.16 4.08
C ASN A 121 -1.10 9.54 3.82
N PHE A 122 -0.67 10.19 2.74
CA PHE A 122 -1.23 11.47 2.35
C PHE A 122 -2.72 11.33 2.00
N PRO A 123 -3.58 12.30 2.37
CA PRO A 123 -5.01 12.22 2.05
C PRO A 123 -5.26 12.05 0.55
N GLY A 124 -6.01 11.01 0.18
CA GLY A 124 -6.29 10.66 -1.22
C GLY A 124 -5.11 10.05 -2.01
N HIS A 125 -3.87 10.12 -1.51
CA HIS A 125 -2.67 9.65 -2.18
C HIS A 125 -1.74 8.89 -1.24
N PHE A 126 -0.99 7.91 -1.75
CA PHE A 126 0.15 7.35 -1.04
C PHE A 126 1.43 7.94 -1.64
N LEU A 127 2.26 8.50 -0.79
CA LEU A 127 3.50 9.15 -1.19
C LEU A 127 4.68 8.57 -0.39
N LEU A 128 5.90 8.90 -0.83
CA LEU A 128 7.12 8.46 -0.17
C LEU A 128 7.92 9.68 0.30
N ARG A 129 8.71 9.51 1.35
CA ARG A 129 9.53 10.54 1.95
C ARG A 129 10.96 10.07 2.14
N VAL A 130 11.89 10.86 1.68
CA VAL A 130 13.29 10.74 2.09
C VAL A 130 13.47 11.54 3.38
N PRO A 131 14.01 10.97 4.46
CA PRO A 131 14.24 11.70 5.70
C PRO A 131 15.11 12.95 5.47
N GLY A 132 14.64 14.09 5.99
CA GLY A 132 15.31 15.38 5.85
C GLY A 132 15.04 16.13 4.54
N ALA A 133 14.36 15.54 3.55
CA ALA A 133 13.99 16.23 2.32
C ALA A 133 12.81 17.21 2.53
N ASP A 134 12.79 18.27 1.75
CA ASP A 134 11.76 19.31 1.73
C ASP A 134 10.56 18.98 0.82
N HIS A 135 10.56 17.78 0.23
CA HIS A 135 9.57 17.29 -0.72
C HIS A 135 9.20 15.83 -0.45
N LEU A 136 8.06 15.43 -0.98
CA LEU A 136 7.66 14.02 -1.07
C LEU A 136 7.95 13.49 -2.48
N LEU A 137 7.86 12.18 -2.64
CA LEU A 137 8.04 11.49 -3.92
C LEU A 137 6.77 10.72 -4.29
N ASP A 138 6.37 10.82 -5.54
CA ASP A 138 5.36 9.96 -6.12
C ASP A 138 5.96 8.55 -6.33
N PRO A 139 5.35 7.48 -5.80
CA PRO A 139 5.84 6.11 -6.02
C PRO A 139 5.83 5.70 -7.50
N CYS A 140 5.01 6.36 -8.32
CA CYS A 140 4.93 6.11 -9.75
C CYS A 140 5.92 7.01 -10.50
N GLY A 141 7.16 6.57 -10.63
CA GLY A 141 8.21 7.27 -11.39
C GLY A 141 9.02 8.31 -10.63
N GLY A 142 8.74 8.56 -9.36
CA GLY A 142 9.59 9.38 -8.50
C GLY A 142 9.50 10.89 -8.74
N ARG A 143 8.36 11.42 -9.19
CA ARG A 143 8.14 12.86 -9.28
C ARG A 143 8.23 13.49 -7.90
N ARG A 144 8.96 14.59 -7.79
CA ARG A 144 9.03 15.39 -6.55
C ARG A 144 7.74 16.20 -6.38
N LEU A 145 7.24 16.22 -5.16
CA LEU A 145 6.05 16.94 -4.75
C LEU A 145 6.44 17.90 -3.60
N TYR A 146 6.57 19.14 -3.92
CA TYR A 146 6.84 20.21 -2.96
C TYR A 146 5.54 20.63 -2.23
N PRO A 147 5.61 21.41 -1.15
CA PRO A 147 4.41 21.79 -0.39
C PRO A 147 3.29 22.41 -1.24
N ASN A 148 3.60 23.15 -2.31
CA ASN A 148 2.59 23.68 -3.23
C ASN A 148 1.89 22.57 -4.02
N ASP A 149 2.64 21.59 -4.53
CA ASP A 149 2.08 20.42 -5.23
C ASP A 149 1.15 19.62 -4.28
N CYS A 150 1.57 19.47 -3.01
CA CYS A 150 0.75 18.80 -1.99
C CYS A 150 -0.57 19.56 -1.72
N ARG A 151 -0.53 20.91 -1.66
CA ARG A 151 -1.76 21.72 -1.54
C ARG A 151 -2.67 21.53 -2.74
N GLU A 152 -2.13 21.54 -3.94
CA GLU A 152 -2.90 21.33 -5.17
C GLU A 152 -3.56 19.93 -5.20
N LEU A 153 -2.85 18.88 -4.75
CA LEU A 153 -3.43 17.54 -4.60
C LEU A 153 -4.63 17.55 -3.65
N LEU A 154 -4.49 18.18 -2.47
CA LEU A 154 -5.58 18.29 -1.51
C LEU A 154 -6.77 19.08 -2.07
N HIS A 155 -6.52 20.21 -2.68
CA HIS A 155 -7.58 21.05 -3.26
C HIS A 155 -8.34 20.33 -4.37
N ARG A 156 -7.63 19.59 -5.22
CA ARG A 156 -8.23 18.81 -6.31
C ARG A 156 -9.12 17.68 -5.78
N GLN A 157 -8.70 17.04 -4.68
CA GLN A 157 -9.39 15.88 -4.10
C GLN A 157 -10.55 16.27 -3.17
N TYR A 158 -10.36 17.32 -2.36
CA TYR A 158 -11.25 17.67 -1.24
C TYR A 158 -11.78 19.10 -1.30
N GLY A 159 -11.43 19.88 -2.33
CA GLY A 159 -11.84 21.28 -2.47
C GLY A 159 -10.86 22.29 -1.85
N ALA A 160 -11.04 23.55 -2.21
CA ALA A 160 -10.12 24.64 -1.89
C ALA A 160 -10.02 24.96 -0.37
N GLU A 161 -11.02 24.57 0.42
CA GLU A 161 -11.04 24.78 1.87
C GLU A 161 -10.13 23.82 2.65
N MET A 162 -9.71 22.71 2.02
CA MET A 162 -8.82 21.74 2.65
C MET A 162 -7.39 22.26 2.76
N LYS A 163 -6.93 22.45 4.00
CA LYS A 163 -5.59 22.97 4.28
C LYS A 163 -4.56 21.85 4.44
N LEU A 164 -3.38 22.06 3.90
CA LEU A 164 -2.23 21.20 4.16
C LEU A 164 -1.80 21.38 5.63
N ARG A 165 -1.76 20.27 6.38
CA ARG A 165 -1.32 20.21 7.78
C ARG A 165 -0.05 19.39 7.89
N ALA A 166 0.72 19.61 8.95
CA ALA A 166 1.93 18.84 9.23
C ALA A 166 1.65 17.32 9.35
N GLU A 167 0.51 16.95 9.94
CA GLU A 167 0.09 15.55 10.09
C GLU A 167 -0.06 14.81 8.75
N HIS A 168 -0.43 15.51 7.66
CA HIS A 168 -0.54 14.92 6.33
C HIS A 168 0.82 14.51 5.74
N LEU A 169 1.91 15.02 6.29
CA LEU A 169 3.27 14.79 5.83
C LEU A 169 4.05 13.81 6.73
N HIS A 170 3.44 13.32 7.81
CA HIS A 170 4.09 12.39 8.72
C HIS A 170 4.27 11.01 8.07
N SER A 171 5.37 10.35 8.42
CA SER A 171 5.60 8.97 8.04
C SER A 171 4.54 8.07 8.68
N ALA A 172 3.97 7.18 7.87
CA ALA A 172 3.03 6.16 8.32
C ALA A 172 3.77 4.96 8.90
N ASP A 173 3.22 4.37 9.95
CA ASP A 173 3.70 3.08 10.45
C ASP A 173 3.22 1.91 9.56
N PRO A 174 3.82 0.72 9.68
CA PRO A 174 3.44 -0.46 8.90
C PRO A 174 1.96 -0.82 9.02
N ALA A 175 1.36 -0.76 10.22
CA ALA A 175 -0.05 -1.09 10.42
C ALA A 175 -0.97 -0.12 9.68
N GLN A 176 -0.67 1.18 9.71
CA GLN A 176 -1.41 2.21 8.98
C GLN A 176 -1.36 1.99 7.45
N MET A 177 -0.19 1.62 6.92
CA MET A 177 -0.04 1.34 5.49
C MET A 177 -0.82 0.10 5.08
N LEU A 178 -0.76 -0.97 5.86
CA LEU A 178 -1.50 -2.22 5.60
C LEU A 178 -3.01 -2.06 5.79
N GLN A 179 -3.44 -1.23 6.73
CA GLN A 179 -4.85 -0.89 6.88
C GLN A 179 -5.38 -0.14 5.65
N ARG A 180 -4.57 0.79 5.11
CA ARG A 180 -4.91 1.48 3.85
C ARG A 180 -4.94 0.51 2.67
N LEU A 181 -3.99 -0.42 2.57
CA LEU A 181 -4.00 -1.47 1.55
C LEU A 181 -5.27 -2.32 1.63
N SER A 182 -5.66 -2.71 2.85
CA SER A 182 -6.89 -3.50 3.09
C SER A 182 -8.14 -2.73 2.69
N ARG A 183 -8.24 -1.43 2.97
CA ARG A 183 -9.34 -0.57 2.50
C ARG A 183 -9.39 -0.48 0.97
N ASN A 184 -8.23 -0.36 0.31
CA ASN A 184 -8.15 -0.34 -1.15
C ASN A 184 -8.62 -1.68 -1.75
N LEU A 185 -8.16 -2.80 -1.21
CA LEU A 185 -8.56 -4.15 -1.65
C LEU A 185 -10.07 -4.36 -1.46
N ARG A 186 -10.63 -3.97 -0.31
CA ARG A 186 -12.07 -4.03 -0.07
C ARG A 186 -12.85 -3.31 -1.17
N GLN A 187 -12.43 -2.10 -1.53
CA GLN A 187 -13.10 -1.33 -2.59
C GLN A 187 -12.96 -1.99 -3.96
N LEU A 188 -11.79 -2.54 -4.27
CA LEU A 188 -11.54 -3.22 -5.53
C LEU A 188 -12.34 -4.53 -5.65
N HIS A 189 -12.43 -5.32 -4.56
CA HIS A 189 -13.27 -6.52 -4.54
C HIS A 189 -14.75 -6.18 -4.68
N LEU A 190 -15.24 -5.14 -3.97
CA LEU A 190 -16.61 -4.63 -4.13
C LEU A 190 -16.89 -4.19 -5.57
N ALA A 191 -15.98 -3.46 -6.20
CA ALA A 191 -16.14 -3.02 -7.59
C ALA A 191 -16.14 -4.18 -8.60
N ASN A 192 -15.70 -5.37 -8.18
CA ASN A 192 -15.73 -6.59 -8.98
C ASN A 192 -16.76 -7.63 -8.46
N ASP A 193 -17.74 -7.19 -7.66
CA ASP A 193 -18.82 -7.99 -7.08
C ASP A 193 -18.35 -9.18 -6.21
N ASP A 194 -17.10 -9.15 -5.74
CA ASP A 194 -16.57 -10.16 -4.83
C ASP A 194 -16.75 -9.75 -3.36
N HIS A 195 -17.99 -9.91 -2.86
CA HIS A 195 -18.37 -9.51 -1.51
C HIS A 195 -17.68 -10.32 -0.42
N LEU A 196 -17.37 -11.61 -0.68
CA LEU A 196 -16.66 -12.45 0.29
C LEU A 196 -15.20 -12.01 0.45
N ALA A 197 -14.49 -11.75 -0.63
CA ALA A 197 -13.14 -11.21 -0.57
C ALA A 197 -13.12 -9.81 0.08
N ALA A 198 -14.10 -8.96 -0.26
CA ALA A 198 -14.23 -7.64 0.36
C ALA A 198 -14.48 -7.74 1.87
N LEU A 199 -15.24 -8.75 2.35
CA LEU A 199 -15.46 -8.99 3.78
C LEU A 199 -14.15 -9.37 4.50
N VAL A 200 -13.34 -10.25 3.91
CA VAL A 200 -12.01 -10.61 4.44
C VAL A 200 -11.14 -9.37 4.66
N ASP A 201 -11.17 -8.44 3.70
CA ASP A 201 -10.42 -7.18 3.82
C ASP A 201 -11.02 -6.24 4.87
N ALA A 202 -12.36 -6.15 4.96
CA ALA A 202 -13.04 -5.34 5.96
C ALA A 202 -12.72 -5.83 7.40
N GLU A 203 -12.72 -7.14 7.63
CA GLU A 203 -12.34 -7.74 8.91
C GLU A 203 -10.90 -7.39 9.28
N ARG A 204 -9.97 -7.48 8.33
CA ARG A 204 -8.56 -7.12 8.57
C ARG A 204 -8.40 -5.66 8.94
N VAL A 205 -9.16 -4.75 8.31
CA VAL A 205 -9.16 -3.31 8.66
C VAL A 205 -9.50 -3.12 10.14
N LEU A 206 -10.52 -3.83 10.64
CA LEU A 206 -10.95 -3.73 12.04
C LEU A 206 -9.96 -4.37 13.01
N GLU A 207 -9.41 -5.53 12.66
CA GLU A 207 -8.43 -6.25 13.47
C GLU A 207 -7.10 -5.48 13.63
N LEU A 208 -6.72 -4.64 12.64
CA LEU A 208 -5.56 -3.77 12.72
C LEU A 208 -5.70 -2.64 13.76
N GLY A 209 -6.91 -2.39 14.25
CA GLY A 209 -7.20 -1.35 15.21
C GLY A 209 -7.36 0.04 14.60
N ASN A 210 -7.76 1.00 15.42
CA ASN A 210 -8.01 2.39 15.00
C ASN A 210 -8.96 2.52 13.79
N ALA A 211 -9.91 1.58 13.67
CA ALA A 211 -10.97 1.64 12.67
C ALA A 211 -11.92 2.80 12.99
N ASN A 212 -12.42 3.45 11.96
CA ASN A 212 -13.40 4.52 12.09
C ASN A 212 -14.83 4.01 11.81
N VAL A 213 -15.83 4.86 12.07
CA VAL A 213 -17.26 4.53 11.86
C VAL A 213 -17.51 4.06 10.43
N ALA A 214 -16.85 4.65 9.43
CA ALA A 214 -17.03 4.24 8.03
C ALA A 214 -16.54 2.80 7.76
N ASP A 215 -15.56 2.30 8.51
CA ASP A 215 -15.08 0.93 8.38
C ASP A 215 -16.10 -0.08 8.91
N TYR A 216 -16.76 0.21 10.04
CA TYR A 216 -17.87 -0.61 10.57
C TYR A 216 -19.07 -0.60 9.65
N LEU A 217 -19.48 0.58 9.16
CA LEU A 217 -20.58 0.70 8.19
C LEU A 217 -20.30 -0.06 6.89
N ALA A 218 -19.04 -0.04 6.43
CA ALA A 218 -18.66 -0.78 5.24
C ALA A 218 -18.75 -2.30 5.46
N ARG A 219 -18.38 -2.83 6.64
CA ARG A 219 -18.54 -4.25 6.96
C ARG A 219 -20.02 -4.62 7.15
N ALA A 220 -20.80 -3.77 7.83
CA ALA A 220 -22.25 -3.98 7.95
C ALA A 220 -22.93 -4.10 6.57
N SER A 221 -22.60 -3.22 5.64
CA SER A 221 -23.11 -3.29 4.26
C SER A 221 -22.74 -4.61 3.56
N LEU A 222 -21.54 -5.13 3.80
CA LEU A 222 -21.12 -6.43 3.27
C LEU A 222 -21.95 -7.57 3.87
N TYR A 223 -22.20 -7.56 5.17
CA TYR A 223 -23.06 -8.55 5.82
C TYR A 223 -24.49 -8.50 5.30
N GLN A 224 -25.01 -7.32 4.98
CA GLN A 224 -26.32 -7.15 4.34
C GLN A 224 -26.36 -7.85 2.97
N HIS A 225 -25.33 -7.63 2.12
CA HIS A 225 -25.24 -8.30 0.81
C HIS A 225 -25.09 -9.83 0.91
N LEU A 226 -24.55 -10.31 2.02
CA LEU A 226 -24.33 -11.73 2.28
C LEU A 226 -25.47 -12.41 3.09
N ASP A 227 -26.59 -11.71 3.28
CA ASP A 227 -27.74 -12.18 4.08
C ASP A 227 -27.36 -12.61 5.51
N CYS A 228 -26.49 -11.82 6.18
CA CYS A 228 -26.04 -12.08 7.54
C CYS A 228 -26.55 -11.02 8.54
N PRO A 229 -27.89 -10.94 8.81
CA PRO A 229 -28.50 -9.83 9.54
C PRO A 229 -28.04 -9.69 10.99
N ASN A 230 -27.65 -10.77 11.65
CA ASN A 230 -27.14 -10.70 13.02
C ASN A 230 -25.75 -10.05 13.10
N ALA A 231 -24.88 -10.33 12.12
CA ALA A 231 -23.56 -9.72 12.03
C ALA A 231 -23.66 -8.25 11.60
N GLU A 232 -24.57 -7.92 10.67
CA GLU A 232 -24.87 -6.56 10.27
C GLU A 232 -25.29 -5.71 11.49
N ARG A 233 -26.25 -6.21 12.29
CA ARG A 233 -26.74 -5.51 13.50
C ARG A 233 -25.60 -5.21 14.48
N PHE A 234 -24.70 -6.16 14.69
CA PHE A 234 -23.57 -6.00 15.61
C PHE A 234 -22.67 -4.79 15.24
N ASP A 235 -22.50 -4.53 13.96
CA ASP A 235 -21.70 -3.40 13.47
C ASP A 235 -22.44 -2.06 13.48
N LEU A 236 -23.77 -2.09 13.56
CA LEU A 236 -24.62 -0.89 13.56
C LEU A 236 -24.96 -0.41 15.00
N GLU A 237 -24.81 -1.25 16.01
CA GLU A 237 -25.00 -0.94 17.44
C GLU A 237 -23.73 -0.37 18.08
#